data_6e2adbdcfd3c89733c1c7588135b20d9
#
_entry.id   6e2adbdcfd3c89733c1c7588135b20d9
#
_cell.length_a   1.000
_cell.length_b   1.000
_cell.length_c   1.000
_cell.angle_alpha   90.00
_cell.angle_beta   90.00
_cell.angle_gamma   90.00
#
_symmetry.space_group_name_H-M   'P 1'
#
loop_
_entity.id
_entity.type
_entity.pdbx_description
1 polymer ?
#
loop_
_entity_poly.entity_id
_entity_poly.type
_entity_poly.pdbx_seq_one_letter_code
_entity_poly.pdbx_strand_id
1 'polypeptide(L)'
;FMEKVSSPAISLLLALLCSFLPVNMTAVFGGLLLCAHAFALSLETFAVTVGILFIMYAVYFRVAPGQGYVLVLTPLAFFLKIPHVLPLVLGLTGGPVCAVPLACGTVCYYLMYYMKNNEKMLSSSETEKMAERLLYLVENVLNNRNMLLTILVFAVTLMIVYLIRRMSVDYSWYVAICAGAVSNVVLFLIGGLVMKASVSIGVVVLGTLVGVLVALIVEFFALSVDYSRTEYTQFEDDEYYYYVKAVPKMSIAVSEKKVKRINSRRRSTRRRR
;
A
#
# COMPACT_ATOMS: atom_id res chain seq x y z
N PHE A 1 -12.71 22.79 5.62
CA PHE A 1 -14.15 23.07 5.61
C PHE A 1 -14.70 23.30 7.02
N MET A 2 -14.37 22.47 8.01
CA MET A 2 -14.73 22.75 9.42
C MET A 2 -13.52 23.35 10.15
N GLU A 3 -13.44 24.68 10.26
CA GLU A 3 -12.31 25.36 10.91
C GLU A 3 -12.08 24.89 12.36
N LYS A 4 -13.17 24.62 13.10
CA LYS A 4 -13.08 24.12 14.48
C LYS A 4 -12.38 22.76 14.57
N VAL A 5 -12.68 21.82 13.65
CA VAL A 5 -12.07 20.47 13.62
C VAL A 5 -10.64 20.52 13.10
N SER A 6 -10.33 21.48 12.22
CA SER A 6 -8.98 21.70 11.69
C SER A 6 -8.06 22.49 12.65
N SER A 7 -8.53 22.88 13.83
CA SER A 7 -7.66 23.55 14.82
C SER A 7 -6.56 22.59 15.29
N PRO A 8 -5.31 23.07 15.49
CA PRO A 8 -4.19 22.22 15.88
C PRO A 8 -4.44 21.41 17.15
N ALA A 9 -5.16 21.98 18.11
CA ALA A 9 -5.48 21.32 19.37
C ALA A 9 -6.43 20.12 19.17
N ILE A 10 -7.49 20.29 18.36
CA ILE A 10 -8.46 19.22 18.09
C ILE A 10 -7.84 18.16 17.21
N SER A 11 -7.07 18.52 16.18
CA SER A 11 -6.39 17.55 15.32
C SER A 11 -5.36 16.72 16.08
N LEU A 12 -4.65 17.30 17.06
CA LEU A 12 -3.73 16.57 17.92
C LEU A 12 -4.48 15.60 18.85
N LEU A 13 -5.60 16.02 19.43
CA LEU A 13 -6.45 15.16 20.26
C LEU A 13 -7.03 14.00 19.47
N LEU A 14 -7.50 14.23 18.24
CA LEU A 14 -7.99 13.19 17.34
C LEU A 14 -6.86 12.21 16.94
N ALA A 15 -5.66 12.73 16.64
CA ALA A 15 -4.49 11.89 16.34
C ALA A 15 -4.12 10.99 17.53
N LEU A 16 -4.14 11.54 18.74
CA LEU A 16 -3.88 10.79 19.97
C LEU A 16 -4.96 9.71 20.18
N LEU A 17 -6.21 10.01 19.95
CA LEU A 17 -7.31 9.05 20.03
C LEU A 17 -7.11 7.91 19.00
N CYS A 18 -6.75 8.25 17.75
CA CYS A 18 -6.45 7.27 16.71
C CYS A 18 -5.25 6.37 17.05
N SER A 19 -4.30 6.85 17.86
CA SER A 19 -3.14 6.08 18.31
C SER A 19 -3.51 4.88 19.22
N PHE A 20 -4.61 4.96 19.94
CA PHE A 20 -5.11 3.87 20.78
C PHE A 20 -6.04 2.91 20.04
N LEU A 21 -6.55 3.30 18.88
CA LEU A 21 -7.49 2.49 18.12
C LEU A 21 -6.76 1.45 17.25
N PRO A 22 -7.35 0.26 17.04
CA PRO A 22 -6.89 -0.65 16.01
C PRO A 22 -6.90 0.02 14.63
N VAL A 23 -5.94 -0.31 13.77
CA VAL A 23 -5.77 0.35 12.47
C VAL A 23 -7.04 0.32 11.59
N ASN A 24 -7.82 -0.76 11.67
CA ASN A 24 -9.10 -0.83 10.95
C ASN A 24 -10.11 0.18 11.47
N MET A 25 -10.15 0.41 12.79
CA MET A 25 -11.03 1.42 13.40
C MET A 25 -10.54 2.83 13.07
N THR A 26 -9.22 3.05 13.02
CA THR A 26 -8.63 4.31 12.56
C THR A 26 -9.06 4.63 11.13
N ALA A 27 -9.09 3.64 10.24
CA ALA A 27 -9.57 3.82 8.86
C ALA A 27 -11.05 4.24 8.83
N VAL A 28 -11.92 3.55 9.60
CA VAL A 28 -13.34 3.91 9.70
C VAL A 28 -13.53 5.31 10.28
N PHE A 29 -12.77 5.64 11.32
CA PHE A 29 -12.81 6.97 11.95
C PHE A 29 -12.37 8.07 10.98
N GLY A 30 -11.33 7.83 10.17
CA GLY A 30 -10.93 8.74 9.09
C GLY A 30 -12.05 8.96 8.05
N GLY A 31 -12.77 7.88 7.70
CA GLY A 31 -13.95 7.98 6.82
C GLY A 31 -15.09 8.79 7.44
N LEU A 32 -15.36 8.65 8.74
CA LEU A 32 -16.35 9.47 9.46
C LEU A 32 -15.96 10.95 9.47
N LEU A 33 -14.68 11.27 9.68
CA LEU A 33 -14.19 12.65 9.59
C LEU A 33 -14.36 13.20 8.17
N LEU A 34 -14.10 12.39 7.15
CA LEU A 34 -14.32 12.79 5.76
C LEU A 34 -15.81 13.09 5.51
N CYS A 35 -16.71 12.26 6.00
CA CYS A 35 -18.16 12.50 5.94
C CYS A 35 -18.56 13.80 6.66
N ALA A 36 -17.99 14.08 7.84
CA ALA A 36 -18.27 15.32 8.56
C ALA A 36 -17.82 16.55 7.77
N HIS A 37 -16.65 16.50 7.15
CA HIS A 37 -16.17 17.57 6.26
C HIS A 37 -17.02 17.74 5.02
N ALA A 38 -17.50 16.64 4.43
CA ALA A 38 -18.42 16.66 3.28
C ALA A 38 -19.79 17.27 3.66
N PHE A 39 -20.29 16.96 4.87
CA PHE A 39 -21.53 17.57 5.40
C PHE A 39 -21.41 19.07 5.58
N ALA A 40 -20.24 19.55 6.02
CA ALA A 40 -20.00 20.98 6.15
C ALA A 40 -19.97 21.73 4.80
N LEU A 41 -19.76 21.04 3.69
CA LEU A 41 -19.83 21.62 2.34
C LEU A 41 -21.26 21.70 1.84
N SER A 42 -21.93 20.54 1.75
CA SER A 42 -23.34 20.44 1.35
C SER A 42 -23.89 19.05 1.70
N LEU A 43 -25.21 18.96 1.82
CA LEU A 43 -25.91 17.72 2.09
C LEU A 43 -25.72 16.72 0.92
N GLU A 44 -25.67 17.21 -0.31
CA GLU A 44 -25.47 16.42 -1.51
C GLU A 44 -24.07 15.79 -1.53
N THR A 45 -23.05 16.58 -1.23
CA THR A 45 -21.65 16.11 -1.13
C THR A 45 -21.52 15.04 -0.05
N PHE A 46 -22.19 15.22 1.09
CA PHE A 46 -22.25 14.24 2.16
C PHE A 46 -22.89 12.93 1.67
N ALA A 47 -24.06 12.99 1.01
CA ALA A 47 -24.74 11.80 0.53
C ALA A 47 -23.89 10.97 -0.45
N VAL A 48 -23.24 11.64 -1.42
CA VAL A 48 -22.34 10.99 -2.38
C VAL A 48 -21.12 10.40 -1.67
N THR A 49 -20.51 11.15 -0.75
CA THR A 49 -19.34 10.70 0.02
C THR A 49 -19.67 9.46 0.84
N VAL A 50 -20.79 9.45 1.55
CA VAL A 50 -21.25 8.29 2.33
C VAL A 50 -21.48 7.09 1.41
N GLY A 51 -22.12 7.27 0.26
CA GLY A 51 -22.36 6.20 -0.71
C GLY A 51 -21.05 5.60 -1.23
N ILE A 52 -20.08 6.42 -1.63
CA ILE A 52 -18.77 5.95 -2.11
C ILE A 52 -18.01 5.23 -1.00
N LEU A 53 -17.94 5.81 0.21
CA LEU A 53 -17.25 5.20 1.33
C LEU A 53 -17.92 3.89 1.77
N PHE A 54 -19.24 3.82 1.77
CA PHE A 54 -19.97 2.60 2.09
C PHE A 54 -19.58 1.45 1.14
N ILE A 55 -19.61 1.70 -0.18
CA ILE A 55 -19.22 0.70 -1.18
C ILE A 55 -17.74 0.31 -0.97
N MET A 56 -16.84 1.29 -0.77
CA MET A 56 -15.43 1.04 -0.53
C MET A 56 -15.19 0.17 0.71
N TYR A 57 -15.82 0.52 1.83
CA TYR A 57 -15.66 -0.26 3.06
C TYR A 57 -16.25 -1.66 2.93
N ALA A 58 -17.39 -1.81 2.24
CA ALA A 58 -17.97 -3.12 1.96
C ALA A 58 -17.00 -4.01 1.18
N VAL A 59 -16.37 -3.47 0.13
CA VAL A 59 -15.35 -4.19 -0.66
C VAL A 59 -14.11 -4.46 0.18
N TYR A 60 -13.60 -3.46 0.90
CA TYR A 60 -12.42 -3.59 1.74
C TYR A 60 -12.58 -4.67 2.83
N PHE A 61 -13.65 -4.61 3.64
CA PHE A 61 -13.88 -5.58 4.70
C PHE A 61 -14.15 -6.99 4.17
N ARG A 62 -14.69 -7.10 2.97
CA ARG A 62 -14.93 -8.41 2.33
C ARG A 62 -13.65 -9.05 1.81
N VAL A 63 -12.73 -8.27 1.25
CA VAL A 63 -11.55 -8.79 0.52
C VAL A 63 -10.28 -8.74 1.35
N ALA A 64 -10.05 -7.66 2.10
CA ALA A 64 -8.77 -7.38 2.76
C ALA A 64 -8.90 -6.84 4.20
N PRO A 65 -9.66 -7.46 5.11
CA PRO A 65 -9.95 -6.91 6.44
C PRO A 65 -8.70 -6.72 7.33
N GLY A 66 -7.60 -7.41 7.03
CA GLY A 66 -6.34 -7.29 7.78
C GLY A 66 -5.39 -6.19 7.29
N GLN A 67 -5.73 -5.47 6.23
CA GLN A 67 -4.82 -4.54 5.54
C GLN A 67 -5.22 -3.06 5.74
N GLY A 68 -5.80 -2.72 6.90
CA GLY A 68 -6.27 -1.35 7.19
C GLY A 68 -5.18 -0.29 7.16
N TYR A 69 -3.94 -0.67 7.46
CA TYR A 69 -2.80 0.23 7.36
C TYR A 69 -2.58 0.75 5.94
N VAL A 70 -2.82 -0.06 4.91
CA VAL A 70 -2.70 0.35 3.51
C VAL A 70 -3.73 1.42 3.17
N LEU A 71 -4.98 1.24 3.65
CA LEU A 71 -6.06 2.18 3.41
C LEU A 71 -5.76 3.57 3.97
N VAL A 72 -5.16 3.64 5.16
CA VAL A 72 -4.76 4.91 5.82
C VAL A 72 -3.48 5.48 5.22
N LEU A 73 -2.49 4.62 4.94
CA LEU A 73 -1.20 5.04 4.40
C LEU A 73 -1.30 5.61 2.99
N THR A 74 -2.26 5.13 2.18
CA THR A 74 -2.41 5.58 0.79
C THR A 74 -2.71 7.07 0.67
N PRO A 75 -3.77 7.63 1.28
CA PRO A 75 -4.02 9.07 1.23
C PRO A 75 -2.86 9.90 1.81
N LEU A 76 -2.20 9.38 2.86
CA LEU A 76 -1.04 10.03 3.47
C LEU A 76 0.14 10.12 2.50
N ALA A 77 0.44 9.04 1.76
CA ALA A 77 1.52 9.04 0.77
C ALA A 77 1.25 10.00 -0.39
N PHE A 78 -0.01 10.13 -0.82
CA PHE A 78 -0.41 11.14 -1.80
C PHE A 78 -0.23 12.56 -1.27
N PHE A 79 -0.59 12.80 -0.01
CA PHE A 79 -0.40 14.09 0.65
C PHE A 79 1.09 14.46 0.73
N LEU A 80 1.96 13.51 1.05
CA LEU A 80 3.42 13.66 1.06
C LEU A 80 4.06 13.71 -0.34
N LYS A 81 3.27 13.57 -1.41
CA LYS A 81 3.71 13.54 -2.82
C LYS A 81 4.64 12.36 -3.17
N ILE A 82 4.54 11.26 -2.43
CA ILE A 82 5.32 10.03 -2.64
C ILE A 82 4.46 8.78 -2.88
N PRO A 83 3.34 8.83 -3.61
CA PRO A 83 2.44 7.70 -3.75
C PRO A 83 3.08 6.50 -4.47
N HIS A 84 4.08 6.72 -5.34
CA HIS A 84 4.78 5.68 -6.09
C HIS A 84 5.58 4.70 -5.21
N VAL A 85 5.82 5.04 -3.94
CA VAL A 85 6.44 4.15 -2.94
C VAL A 85 5.54 2.94 -2.66
N LEU A 86 4.21 3.17 -2.62
CA LEU A 86 3.24 2.18 -2.16
C LEU A 86 3.24 0.88 -2.97
N PRO A 87 3.11 0.89 -4.32
CA PRO A 87 3.05 -0.34 -5.09
C PRO A 87 4.35 -1.15 -4.98
N LEU A 88 5.51 -0.50 -4.84
CA LEU A 88 6.81 -1.16 -4.67
C LEU A 88 6.90 -1.83 -3.29
N VAL A 89 6.68 -1.07 -2.22
CA VAL A 89 6.79 -1.58 -0.85
C VAL A 89 5.74 -2.64 -0.56
N LEU A 90 4.47 -2.41 -0.96
CA LEU A 90 3.40 -3.38 -0.73
C LEU A 90 3.56 -4.64 -1.60
N GLY A 91 4.16 -4.53 -2.78
CA GLY A 91 4.53 -5.68 -3.60
C GLY A 91 5.61 -6.54 -2.94
N LEU A 92 6.56 -5.91 -2.23
CA LEU A 92 7.64 -6.60 -1.50
C LEU A 92 7.17 -7.22 -0.18
N THR A 93 6.42 -6.50 0.65
CA THR A 93 6.07 -6.92 2.02
C THR A 93 4.71 -7.59 2.11
N GLY A 94 3.77 -7.18 1.24
CA GLY A 94 2.39 -7.64 1.24
C GLY A 94 2.11 -8.75 0.23
N GLY A 95 0.84 -8.86 -0.11
CA GLY A 95 0.32 -9.79 -1.12
C GLY A 95 -0.57 -9.08 -2.14
N PRO A 96 -1.08 -9.80 -3.15
CA PRO A 96 -1.95 -9.22 -4.18
C PRO A 96 -3.23 -8.59 -3.61
N VAL A 97 -3.67 -9.07 -2.45
CA VAL A 97 -4.85 -8.56 -1.74
C VAL A 97 -4.69 -7.09 -1.33
N CYS A 98 -3.44 -6.59 -1.13
CA CYS A 98 -3.14 -5.20 -0.83
C CYS A 98 -3.54 -4.23 -1.96
N ALA A 99 -3.77 -4.73 -3.18
CA ALA A 99 -4.22 -3.89 -4.29
C ALA A 99 -5.61 -3.28 -4.02
N VAL A 100 -6.49 -3.98 -3.28
CA VAL A 100 -7.84 -3.50 -2.97
C VAL A 100 -7.81 -2.30 -2.01
N PRO A 101 -7.20 -2.36 -0.81
CA PRO A 101 -7.13 -1.18 0.05
C PRO A 101 -6.28 -0.05 -0.55
N LEU A 102 -5.29 -0.35 -1.40
CA LEU A 102 -4.54 0.65 -2.15
C LEU A 102 -5.45 1.42 -3.13
N ALA A 103 -6.30 0.71 -3.87
CA ALA A 103 -7.31 1.32 -4.75
C ALA A 103 -8.31 2.17 -3.94
N CYS A 104 -8.85 1.63 -2.85
CA CYS A 104 -9.78 2.33 -1.98
C CYS A 104 -9.17 3.62 -1.40
N GLY A 105 -7.93 3.55 -0.89
CA GLY A 105 -7.22 4.73 -0.38
C GLY A 105 -6.95 5.77 -1.47
N THR A 106 -6.68 5.33 -2.71
CA THR A 106 -6.54 6.23 -3.86
C THR A 106 -7.86 6.96 -4.16
N VAL A 107 -8.99 6.25 -4.14
CA VAL A 107 -10.32 6.88 -4.29
C VAL A 107 -10.57 7.90 -3.19
N CYS A 108 -10.25 7.58 -1.92
CA CYS A 108 -10.36 8.53 -0.80
C CYS A 108 -9.57 9.82 -1.04
N TYR A 109 -8.31 9.69 -1.50
CA TYR A 109 -7.49 10.86 -1.79
C TYR A 109 -8.09 11.73 -2.90
N TYR A 110 -8.49 11.11 -4.03
CA TYR A 110 -9.07 11.86 -5.15
C TYR A 110 -10.40 12.49 -4.78
N LEU A 111 -11.20 11.85 -3.93
CA LEU A 111 -12.43 12.42 -3.39
C LEU A 111 -12.15 13.68 -2.56
N MET A 112 -11.16 13.62 -1.63
CA MET A 112 -10.74 14.78 -0.85
C MET A 112 -10.18 15.91 -1.73
N TYR A 113 -9.36 15.55 -2.71
CA TYR A 113 -8.77 16.49 -3.66
C TYR A 113 -9.84 17.20 -4.48
N TYR A 114 -10.84 16.46 -4.95
CA TYR A 114 -11.96 17.00 -5.69
C TYR A 114 -12.80 17.96 -4.85
N MET A 115 -13.16 17.58 -3.62
CA MET A 115 -13.91 18.44 -2.69
C MET A 115 -13.16 19.73 -2.42
N LYS A 116 -11.85 19.67 -2.20
CA LYS A 116 -11.02 20.84 -1.94
C LYS A 116 -10.97 21.81 -3.12
N ASN A 117 -10.81 21.28 -4.33
CA ASN A 117 -10.68 22.13 -5.52
C ASN A 117 -12.01 22.76 -5.98
N ASN A 118 -13.13 22.16 -5.63
CA ASN A 118 -14.48 22.62 -6.04
C ASN A 118 -15.31 23.17 -4.85
N GLU A 119 -14.66 23.56 -3.76
CA GLU A 119 -15.30 24.05 -2.55
C GLU A 119 -16.36 25.13 -2.82
N LYS A 120 -16.00 26.15 -3.61
CA LYS A 120 -16.90 27.29 -3.95
C LYS A 120 -18.16 26.86 -4.69
N MET A 121 -18.03 25.86 -5.57
CA MET A 121 -19.14 25.33 -6.34
C MET A 121 -20.04 24.44 -5.49
N LEU A 122 -19.45 23.67 -4.57
CA LEU A 122 -20.16 22.73 -3.70
C LEU A 122 -20.88 23.41 -2.54
N SER A 123 -20.41 24.59 -2.08
CA SER A 123 -20.99 25.34 -0.97
C SER A 123 -22.09 26.32 -1.41
N SER A 124 -22.35 26.51 -2.71
CA SER A 124 -23.40 27.41 -3.19
C SER A 124 -24.80 26.87 -2.90
N SER A 125 -25.67 27.69 -2.29
CA SER A 125 -26.99 27.31 -1.75
C SER A 125 -28.15 27.30 -2.79
N GLU A 126 -27.87 27.28 -4.09
CA GLU A 126 -28.94 27.30 -5.10
C GLU A 126 -29.65 25.94 -5.15
N THR A 127 -30.87 25.85 -4.63
CA THR A 127 -31.66 24.63 -4.50
C THR A 127 -32.11 24.07 -5.84
N GLU A 128 -32.23 24.92 -6.89
CA GLU A 128 -32.70 24.52 -8.20
C GLU A 128 -31.76 23.57 -9.00
N LYS A 129 -30.52 23.47 -8.60
CA LYS A 129 -29.49 22.68 -9.30
C LYS A 129 -28.96 21.45 -8.50
N MET A 130 -29.73 20.99 -7.52
CA MET A 130 -29.31 19.89 -6.64
C MET A 130 -29.00 18.60 -7.41
N ALA A 131 -29.87 18.20 -8.30
CA ALA A 131 -29.70 16.98 -9.11
C ALA A 131 -28.51 17.07 -10.08
N GLU A 132 -28.32 18.25 -10.68
CA GLU A 132 -27.17 18.49 -11.57
C GLU A 132 -25.84 18.40 -10.81
N ARG A 133 -25.77 18.92 -9.58
CA ARG A 133 -24.58 18.84 -8.72
C ARG A 133 -24.28 17.40 -8.31
N LEU A 134 -25.29 16.62 -7.95
CA LEU A 134 -25.11 15.20 -7.64
C LEU A 134 -24.55 14.42 -8.83
N LEU A 135 -25.12 14.58 -10.00
CA LEU A 135 -24.64 13.96 -11.23
C LEU A 135 -23.21 14.40 -11.55
N TYR A 136 -22.94 15.71 -11.45
CA TYR A 136 -21.63 16.27 -11.69
C TYR A 136 -20.56 15.72 -10.71
N LEU A 137 -20.91 15.58 -9.42
CA LEU A 137 -20.02 14.98 -8.41
C LEU A 137 -19.72 13.52 -8.74
N VAL A 138 -20.74 12.73 -9.00
CA VAL A 138 -20.61 11.30 -9.30
C VAL A 138 -19.78 11.11 -10.58
N GLU A 139 -20.09 11.85 -11.62
CA GLU A 139 -19.40 11.75 -12.90
C GLU A 139 -17.92 12.15 -12.80
N ASN A 140 -17.63 13.27 -12.15
CA ASN A 140 -16.25 13.77 -12.03
C ASN A 140 -15.40 12.98 -11.04
N VAL A 141 -15.99 12.37 -10.02
CA VAL A 141 -15.24 11.50 -9.09
C VAL A 141 -15.03 10.12 -9.72
N LEU A 142 -16.07 9.47 -10.25
CA LEU A 142 -15.97 8.10 -10.79
C LEU A 142 -15.29 8.04 -12.17
N ASN A 143 -15.47 9.06 -13.01
CA ASN A 143 -14.87 9.12 -14.35
C ASN A 143 -13.54 9.91 -14.38
N ASN A 144 -12.89 10.08 -13.23
CA ASN A 144 -11.60 10.75 -13.17
C ASN A 144 -10.51 9.86 -13.79
N ARG A 145 -10.07 10.21 -15.00
CA ARG A 145 -9.07 9.46 -15.77
C ARG A 145 -7.75 9.30 -15.02
N ASN A 146 -7.32 10.35 -14.31
CA ASN A 146 -6.08 10.30 -13.53
C ASN A 146 -6.20 9.31 -12.35
N MET A 147 -7.36 9.27 -11.69
CA MET A 147 -7.63 8.33 -10.60
C MET A 147 -7.63 6.89 -11.11
N LEU A 148 -8.41 6.61 -12.16
CA LEU A 148 -8.51 5.28 -12.76
C LEU A 148 -7.15 4.78 -13.26
N LEU A 149 -6.38 5.65 -13.93
CA LEU A 149 -5.03 5.33 -14.36
C LEU A 149 -4.13 4.97 -13.18
N THR A 150 -4.15 5.78 -12.13
CA THR A 150 -3.32 5.55 -10.94
C THR A 150 -3.66 4.23 -10.26
N ILE A 151 -4.94 3.92 -10.08
CA ILE A 151 -5.39 2.65 -9.51
C ILE A 151 -4.90 1.47 -10.35
N LEU A 152 -5.08 1.53 -11.66
CA LEU A 152 -4.67 0.47 -12.58
C LEU A 152 -3.16 0.27 -12.57
N VAL A 153 -2.38 1.35 -12.70
CA VAL A 153 -0.92 1.27 -12.70
C VAL A 153 -0.39 0.74 -11.37
N PHE A 154 -0.92 1.22 -10.25
CA PHE A 154 -0.48 0.76 -8.93
C PHE A 154 -0.82 -0.71 -8.69
N ALA A 155 -2.01 -1.16 -9.10
CA ALA A 155 -2.39 -2.56 -8.99
C ALA A 155 -1.47 -3.47 -9.84
N VAL A 156 -1.23 -3.10 -11.09
CA VAL A 156 -0.36 -3.87 -11.99
C VAL A 156 1.09 -3.87 -11.51
N THR A 157 1.63 -2.72 -11.11
CA THR A 157 2.99 -2.62 -10.57
C THR A 157 3.16 -3.48 -9.32
N LEU A 158 2.21 -3.41 -8.37
CA LEU A 158 2.21 -4.24 -7.17
C LEU A 158 2.23 -5.73 -7.52
N MET A 159 1.40 -6.16 -8.49
CA MET A 159 1.36 -7.55 -8.96
C MET A 159 2.68 -7.98 -9.58
N ILE A 160 3.32 -7.16 -10.41
CA ILE A 160 4.61 -7.45 -11.03
C ILE A 160 5.68 -7.65 -9.95
N VAL A 161 5.79 -6.71 -9.00
CA VAL A 161 6.75 -6.80 -7.89
C VAL A 161 6.51 -8.06 -7.07
N TYR A 162 5.25 -8.35 -6.72
CA TYR A 162 4.89 -9.54 -5.95
C TYR A 162 5.24 -10.84 -6.68
N LEU A 163 4.95 -10.94 -7.99
CA LEU A 163 5.23 -12.13 -8.78
C LEU A 163 6.74 -12.39 -8.90
N ILE A 164 7.52 -11.34 -9.22
CA ILE A 164 8.97 -11.47 -9.39
C ILE A 164 9.64 -11.83 -8.07
N ARG A 165 9.22 -11.20 -6.95
CA ARG A 165 9.74 -11.53 -5.62
C ARG A 165 9.60 -13.00 -5.27
N ARG A 166 8.55 -13.67 -5.74
CA ARG A 166 8.28 -15.11 -5.48
C ARG A 166 9.05 -16.07 -6.38
N MET A 167 9.73 -15.55 -7.38
CA MET A 167 10.54 -16.39 -8.26
C MET A 167 11.77 -16.92 -7.54
N SER A 168 12.16 -18.15 -7.82
CA SER A 168 13.36 -18.80 -7.27
C SER A 168 14.64 -18.36 -8.00
N VAL A 169 14.82 -17.05 -8.15
CA VAL A 169 16.00 -16.44 -8.80
C VAL A 169 16.85 -15.78 -7.74
N ASP A 170 18.16 -15.87 -7.87
CA ASP A 170 19.09 -15.16 -7.00
C ASP A 170 18.82 -13.65 -7.10
N TYR A 171 18.82 -12.96 -5.95
CA TYR A 171 18.51 -11.53 -5.86
C TYR A 171 17.11 -11.14 -6.37
N SER A 172 16.12 -12.05 -6.31
CA SER A 172 14.76 -11.83 -6.81
C SER A 172 14.12 -10.53 -6.29
N TRP A 173 14.46 -10.09 -5.09
CA TRP A 173 13.93 -8.87 -4.48
C TRP A 173 14.47 -7.60 -5.13
N TYR A 174 15.77 -7.54 -5.43
CA TYR A 174 16.37 -6.42 -6.17
C TYR A 174 15.83 -6.35 -7.60
N VAL A 175 15.70 -7.52 -8.26
CA VAL A 175 15.09 -7.61 -9.58
C VAL A 175 13.63 -7.15 -9.54
N ALA A 176 12.87 -7.51 -8.50
CA ALA A 176 11.49 -7.08 -8.30
C ALA A 176 11.37 -5.55 -8.15
N ILE A 177 12.27 -4.93 -7.36
CA ILE A 177 12.29 -3.47 -7.18
C ILE A 177 12.58 -2.77 -8.51
N CYS A 178 13.61 -3.20 -9.24
CA CYS A 178 13.98 -2.61 -10.53
C CYS A 178 12.87 -2.79 -11.57
N ALA A 179 12.34 -4.00 -11.72
CA ALA A 179 11.25 -4.29 -12.65
C ALA A 179 9.97 -3.52 -12.28
N GLY A 180 9.67 -3.42 -10.98
CA GLY A 180 8.55 -2.62 -10.47
C GLY A 180 8.70 -1.13 -10.79
N ALA A 181 9.89 -0.58 -10.61
CA ALA A 181 10.16 0.82 -10.92
C ALA A 181 10.02 1.11 -12.42
N VAL A 182 10.60 0.28 -13.26
CA VAL A 182 10.49 0.42 -14.72
C VAL A 182 9.03 0.27 -15.15
N SER A 183 8.33 -0.76 -14.67
CA SER A 183 6.92 -0.97 -15.01
C SER A 183 6.04 0.19 -14.56
N ASN A 184 6.26 0.76 -13.38
CA ASN A 184 5.51 1.91 -12.89
C ASN A 184 5.65 3.12 -13.83
N VAL A 185 6.87 3.47 -14.25
CA VAL A 185 7.12 4.59 -15.17
C VAL A 185 6.50 4.30 -16.53
N VAL A 186 6.75 3.13 -17.12
CA VAL A 186 6.25 2.75 -18.45
C VAL A 186 4.72 2.71 -18.49
N LEU A 187 4.08 2.14 -17.45
CA LEU A 187 2.62 2.07 -17.39
C LEU A 187 1.97 3.44 -17.23
N PHE A 188 2.58 4.38 -16.48
CA PHE A 188 2.09 5.76 -16.42
C PHE A 188 2.26 6.49 -17.75
N LEU A 189 3.35 6.26 -18.47
CA LEU A 189 3.57 6.85 -19.81
C LEU A 189 2.54 6.33 -20.81
N ILE A 190 2.43 5.02 -20.97
CA ILE A 190 1.51 4.40 -21.91
C ILE A 190 0.06 4.71 -21.52
N GLY A 191 -0.29 4.51 -20.26
CA GLY A 191 -1.64 4.73 -19.74
C GLY A 191 -2.05 6.20 -19.83
N GLY A 192 -1.12 7.15 -19.58
CA GLY A 192 -1.34 8.58 -19.76
C GLY A 192 -1.71 8.94 -21.20
N LEU A 193 -1.02 8.36 -22.18
CA LEU A 193 -1.30 8.56 -23.59
C LEU A 193 -2.63 7.93 -24.01
N VAL A 194 -2.89 6.68 -23.60
CA VAL A 194 -4.11 5.95 -23.98
C VAL A 194 -5.36 6.55 -23.35
N MET A 195 -5.30 6.88 -22.07
CA MET A 195 -6.45 7.44 -21.32
C MET A 195 -6.55 8.96 -21.47
N LYS A 196 -5.62 9.61 -22.18
CA LYS A 196 -5.52 11.08 -22.27
C LYS A 196 -5.54 11.73 -20.89
N ALA A 197 -4.83 11.13 -19.93
CA ALA A 197 -4.71 11.63 -18.58
C ALA A 197 -3.57 12.65 -18.49
N SER A 198 -3.76 13.70 -17.69
CA SER A 198 -2.73 14.73 -17.49
C SER A 198 -1.71 14.26 -16.45
N VAL A 199 -0.70 13.51 -16.89
CA VAL A 199 0.35 12.98 -16.02
C VAL A 199 1.64 13.76 -16.22
N SER A 200 2.18 14.31 -15.14
CA SER A 200 3.51 14.93 -15.17
C SER A 200 4.59 13.85 -15.07
N ILE A 201 5.27 13.58 -16.17
CA ILE A 201 6.30 12.54 -16.28
C ILE A 201 7.42 12.77 -15.26
N GLY A 202 7.85 14.02 -15.05
CA GLY A 202 8.88 14.35 -14.07
C GLY A 202 8.50 13.95 -12.65
N VAL A 203 7.24 14.17 -12.25
CA VAL A 203 6.73 13.76 -10.92
C VAL A 203 6.70 12.24 -10.79
N VAL A 204 6.30 11.51 -11.83
CA VAL A 204 6.29 10.05 -11.83
C VAL A 204 7.71 9.49 -11.68
N VAL A 205 8.66 9.99 -12.47
CA VAL A 205 10.07 9.53 -12.41
C VAL A 205 10.68 9.82 -11.04
N LEU A 206 10.58 11.06 -10.54
CA LEU A 206 11.10 11.44 -9.23
C LEU A 206 10.43 10.64 -8.10
N GLY A 207 9.11 10.51 -8.14
CA GLY A 207 8.36 9.72 -7.16
C GLY A 207 8.74 8.24 -7.18
N THR A 208 9.00 7.68 -8.36
CA THR A 208 9.46 6.29 -8.50
C THR A 208 10.89 6.11 -7.98
N LEU A 209 11.79 7.06 -8.21
CA LEU A 209 13.16 7.02 -7.65
C LEU A 209 13.13 7.04 -6.10
N VAL A 210 12.32 7.91 -5.51
CA VAL A 210 12.09 7.89 -4.05
C VAL A 210 11.50 6.55 -3.63
N GLY A 211 10.57 5.99 -4.42
CA GLY A 211 9.99 4.67 -4.18
C GLY A 211 11.04 3.55 -4.15
N VAL A 212 11.99 3.58 -5.08
CA VAL A 212 13.11 2.61 -5.11
C VAL A 212 13.98 2.73 -3.86
N LEU A 213 14.35 3.95 -3.47
CA LEU A 213 15.17 4.15 -2.26
C LEU A 213 14.46 3.62 -1.00
N VAL A 214 13.17 3.92 -0.83
CA VAL A 214 12.40 3.41 0.32
C VAL A 214 12.24 1.90 0.23
N ALA A 215 12.01 1.33 -0.97
CA ALA A 215 11.89 -0.10 -1.16
C ALA A 215 13.18 -0.85 -0.82
N LEU A 216 14.36 -0.29 -1.14
CA LEU A 216 15.66 -0.85 -0.76
C LEU A 216 15.87 -0.81 0.76
N ILE A 217 15.44 0.26 1.44
CA ILE A 217 15.50 0.35 2.90
C ILE A 217 14.59 -0.74 3.52
N VAL A 218 13.37 -0.87 3.00
CA VAL A 218 12.42 -1.89 3.48
C VAL A 218 12.93 -3.30 3.20
N GLU A 219 13.53 -3.55 2.03
CA GLU A 219 14.16 -4.83 1.70
C GLU A 219 15.24 -5.17 2.72
N PHE A 220 16.13 -4.23 2.99
CA PHE A 220 17.21 -4.44 3.95
C PHE A 220 16.67 -4.80 5.35
N PHE A 221 15.77 -4.01 5.91
CA PHE A 221 15.29 -4.23 7.28
C PHE A 221 14.27 -5.36 7.42
N ALA A 222 13.35 -5.52 6.45
CA ALA A 222 12.26 -6.47 6.58
C ALA A 222 12.58 -7.86 6.01
N LEU A 223 13.49 -7.94 5.04
CA LEU A 223 13.70 -9.14 4.25
C LEU A 223 15.14 -9.68 4.32
N SER A 224 16.15 -8.81 4.45
CA SER A 224 17.55 -9.23 4.56
C SER A 224 17.97 -9.52 6.00
N VAL A 225 17.30 -8.92 6.98
CA VAL A 225 17.59 -9.13 8.40
C VAL A 225 16.58 -10.10 8.99
N ASP A 226 17.01 -11.31 9.31
CA ASP A 226 16.17 -12.33 9.94
C ASP A 226 16.17 -12.19 11.46
N TYR A 227 15.22 -11.45 11.98
CA TYR A 227 15.01 -11.26 13.43
C TYR A 227 14.38 -12.49 14.11
N SER A 228 13.85 -13.45 13.34
CA SER A 228 13.21 -14.65 13.88
C SER A 228 14.24 -15.74 14.29
N ARG A 229 15.42 -15.72 13.70
CA ARG A 229 16.54 -16.60 14.06
C ARG A 229 17.26 -16.11 15.32
N THR A 230 16.55 -16.11 16.42
CA THR A 230 17.16 -15.83 17.71
C THR A 230 17.54 -17.14 18.36
N GLU A 231 18.82 -17.37 18.56
CA GLU A 231 19.32 -18.52 19.32
C GLU A 231 19.57 -18.10 20.76
N TYR A 232 19.03 -18.87 21.69
CA TYR A 232 19.32 -18.73 23.11
C TYR A 232 20.39 -19.76 23.45
N THR A 233 21.62 -19.28 23.67
CA THR A 233 22.74 -20.12 24.11
C THR A 233 23.01 -19.89 25.57
N GLN A 234 23.18 -20.98 26.31
CA GLN A 234 23.55 -20.97 27.71
C GLN A 234 25.00 -21.45 27.83
N PHE A 235 25.79 -20.69 28.51
CA PHE A 235 27.15 -21.07 28.91
C PHE A 235 27.21 -21.09 30.43
N GLU A 236 27.96 -22.00 31.00
CA GLU A 236 28.25 -22.01 32.43
C GLU A 236 29.75 -21.96 32.64
N ASP A 237 30.16 -21.22 33.64
CA ASP A 237 31.47 -21.18 34.19
C ASP A 237 31.37 -21.56 35.67
N ASP A 238 32.49 -21.81 36.35
CA ASP A 238 32.50 -22.24 37.77
C ASP A 238 31.80 -21.27 38.72
N GLU A 239 31.61 -19.99 38.30
CA GLU A 239 30.98 -18.95 39.11
C GLU A 239 29.62 -18.46 38.57
N TYR A 240 29.31 -18.58 37.23
CA TYR A 240 28.14 -17.93 36.60
C TYR A 240 27.50 -18.76 35.50
N TYR A 241 26.18 -18.61 35.41
CA TYR A 241 25.37 -19.03 34.23
C TYR A 241 25.15 -17.83 33.32
N TYR A 242 25.58 -17.94 32.05
CA TYR A 242 25.39 -16.89 31.03
C TYR A 242 24.25 -17.27 30.10
N TYR A 243 23.23 -16.42 30.03
CA TYR A 243 22.14 -16.54 29.08
C TYR A 243 22.33 -15.51 27.96
N VAL A 244 22.75 -15.96 26.79
CA VAL A 244 23.05 -15.06 25.66
C VAL A 244 21.95 -15.22 24.61
N LYS A 245 21.39 -14.09 24.19
CA LYS A 245 20.49 -13.98 23.06
C LYS A 245 21.29 -13.61 21.82
N ALA A 246 21.57 -14.58 20.95
CA ALA A 246 22.25 -14.37 19.69
C ALA A 246 21.22 -14.04 18.59
N VAL A 247 21.31 -12.85 17.99
CA VAL A 247 20.50 -12.42 16.87
C VAL A 247 21.41 -12.32 15.65
N PRO A 248 21.17 -13.05 14.55
CA PRO A 248 22.00 -12.97 13.36
C PRO A 248 21.95 -11.56 12.75
N LYS A 249 23.12 -11.02 12.41
CA LYS A 249 23.23 -9.69 11.78
C LYS A 249 22.72 -9.67 10.35
N MET A 250 22.84 -10.78 9.64
CA MET A 250 22.32 -10.98 8.29
C MET A 250 21.93 -12.44 8.10
N SER A 251 20.79 -12.72 7.47
CA SER A 251 20.53 -14.03 6.89
C SER A 251 21.21 -14.09 5.53
N ILE A 252 22.39 -14.70 5.47
CA ILE A 252 22.94 -15.14 4.19
C ILE A 252 22.00 -16.27 3.75
N ALA A 253 21.28 -16.07 2.64
CA ALA A 253 20.50 -17.14 2.03
C ALA A 253 21.48 -18.27 1.64
N VAL A 254 21.63 -19.23 2.55
CA VAL A 254 22.35 -20.46 2.23
C VAL A 254 21.50 -21.17 1.20
N SER A 255 21.95 -21.19 -0.05
CA SER A 255 21.31 -21.97 -1.10
C SER A 255 21.22 -23.42 -0.58
N GLU A 256 19.99 -23.92 -0.39
CA GLU A 256 19.77 -25.32 -0.03
C GLU A 256 20.45 -26.20 -1.10
N LYS A 257 21.59 -26.78 -0.75
CA LYS A 257 22.21 -27.81 -1.58
C LYS A 257 21.24 -28.97 -1.63
N LYS A 258 20.44 -29.07 -2.69
CA LYS A 258 19.67 -30.27 -2.99
C LYS A 258 20.66 -31.40 -3.26
N VAL A 259 21.02 -32.16 -2.22
CA VAL A 259 21.83 -33.36 -2.36
C VAL A 259 20.98 -34.43 -3.05
N LYS A 260 21.17 -34.58 -4.35
CA LYS A 260 20.57 -35.64 -5.12
C LYS A 260 21.29 -36.96 -4.73
N ARG A 261 20.71 -37.77 -3.84
CA ARG A 261 21.20 -39.12 -3.57
C ARG A 261 21.16 -39.93 -4.86
N ILE A 262 22.32 -40.17 -5.46
CA ILE A 262 22.47 -41.12 -6.56
C ILE A 262 22.50 -42.48 -5.91
N ASN A 263 21.41 -43.24 -6.01
CA ASN A 263 21.39 -44.63 -5.59
C ASN A 263 22.42 -45.40 -6.42
N SER A 264 23.53 -45.76 -5.80
CA SER A 264 24.44 -46.73 -6.38
C SER A 264 23.68 -48.08 -6.51
N ARG A 265 23.40 -48.49 -7.73
CA ARG A 265 22.87 -49.83 -8.01
C ARG A 265 23.75 -50.85 -7.32
N ARG A 266 23.25 -51.54 -6.30
CA ARG A 266 23.84 -52.75 -5.78
C ARG A 266 23.97 -53.73 -6.96
N ARG A 267 25.18 -53.98 -7.45
CA ARG A 267 25.50 -55.14 -8.30
C ARG A 267 25.19 -56.37 -7.49
N SER A 268 24.09 -57.08 -7.79
CA SER A 268 23.84 -58.42 -7.30
C SER A 268 24.84 -59.34 -7.99
N THR A 269 25.86 -59.72 -7.26
CA THR A 269 26.72 -60.88 -7.65
C THR A 269 25.87 -62.14 -7.59
N ARG A 270 25.39 -62.55 -8.75
CA ARG A 270 24.78 -63.85 -8.97
C ARG A 270 25.88 -64.89 -8.86
N ARG A 271 26.05 -65.54 -7.71
CA ARG A 271 26.83 -66.73 -7.53
C ARG A 271 26.10 -67.88 -8.26
N ARG A 272 26.68 -68.35 -9.33
CA ARG A 272 26.32 -69.68 -9.93
C ARG A 272 26.85 -70.79 -9.00
N ARG A 273 25.99 -71.72 -8.66
CA ARG A 273 26.25 -73.15 -8.46
C ARG A 273 25.17 -73.92 -9.15
#